data_cfb1ecb4e9e16bffab536b71470df413
#
_entry.id   cfb1ecb4e9e16bffab536b71470df413
#
_cell.length_a   1.000
_cell.length_b   1.000
_cell.length_c   1.000
_cell.angle_alpha   90.00
_cell.angle_beta   90.00
_cell.angle_gamma   90.00
#
_symmetry.space_group_name_H-M   'P 1'
#
loop_
_entity.id
_entity.type
_entity.pdbx_description
1 polymer ?
#
loop_
_entity_poly.entity_id
_entity_poly.type
_entity_poly.pdbx_seq_one_letter_code
_entity_poly.pdbx_strand_id
1 'polypeptide(L)'
;MRSLSYFFIVRAFGDVPYYTNAYNEAPLPRTNMVIVLQNCLADLQPLLDDDPGAEVLPWSYSSYSSKGIRASRGSVIALMMHINLWLVQFDAQNKEQYYRNVVSLGEELERNNGAYSLLDINRSSVIFAGGSDEGLFEIAQNINFNEIFMMNAKFSDNVSYSCLNKSMPLFCYSGDYLMTLFPMYEDDARKELWFDEKIYSTSVSSSAPKEIKKFWNIDTYGNGTITSNSGNQIVFRYAGALLLYAEALAALGTNDTKACELLNRVRNRAHASEINTSGSELMDAIFWERCRELIGEGHYYYDLVRTGKVYNRNYCMN
;
A
#
# COMPACT_ATOMS: atom_id res chain seq x y z
N MET A 1 -17.34 2.25 0.74
CA MET A 1 -16.80 3.63 0.85
C MET A 1 -16.79 4.14 2.28
N ARG A 2 -17.92 4.13 3.04
CA ARG A 2 -17.95 4.61 4.43
C ARG A 2 -16.83 4.02 5.29
N SER A 3 -16.68 2.70 5.34
CA SER A 3 -15.65 2.02 6.14
C SER A 3 -14.22 2.42 5.74
N LEU A 4 -13.96 2.60 4.45
CA LEU A 4 -12.66 3.10 3.96
C LEU A 4 -12.40 4.53 4.46
N SER A 5 -13.38 5.43 4.35
CA SER A 5 -13.25 6.81 4.84
C SER A 5 -12.99 6.85 6.34
N TYR A 6 -13.74 6.08 7.13
CA TYR A 6 -13.50 6.00 8.57
C TYR A 6 -12.15 5.41 8.93
N PHE A 7 -11.66 4.42 8.19
CA PHE A 7 -10.31 3.90 8.40
C PHE A 7 -9.25 5.00 8.25
N PHE A 8 -9.35 5.84 7.23
CA PHE A 8 -8.42 6.97 7.05
C PHE A 8 -8.59 8.04 8.13
N ILE A 9 -9.83 8.41 8.46
CA ILE A 9 -10.12 9.43 9.47
C ILE A 9 -9.62 8.98 10.86
N VAL A 10 -9.89 7.74 11.24
CA VAL A 10 -9.45 7.17 12.53
C VAL A 10 -7.93 7.14 12.63
N ARG A 11 -7.22 6.76 11.57
CA ARG A 11 -5.75 6.74 11.57
C ARG A 11 -5.15 8.13 11.78
N ALA A 12 -5.82 9.18 11.31
CA ALA A 12 -5.36 10.55 11.42
C ALA A 12 -5.78 11.23 12.74
N PHE A 13 -6.97 10.93 13.26
CA PHE A 13 -7.60 11.70 14.34
C PHE A 13 -7.95 10.89 15.59
N GLY A 14 -7.76 9.57 15.59
CA GLY A 14 -8.17 8.69 16.69
C GLY A 14 -9.68 8.59 16.83
N ASP A 15 -10.22 8.90 18.01
CA ASP A 15 -11.66 8.91 18.26
C ASP A 15 -12.37 9.98 17.44
N VAL A 16 -13.48 9.60 16.77
CA VAL A 16 -14.21 10.46 15.84
C VAL A 16 -15.71 10.30 15.97
N PRO A 17 -16.54 11.29 15.62
CA PRO A 17 -17.98 11.11 15.48
C PRO A 17 -18.27 10.04 14.42
N TYR A 18 -19.11 9.04 14.77
CA TYR A 18 -19.43 7.93 13.88
C TYR A 18 -20.86 8.04 13.36
N TYR A 19 -20.99 8.50 12.12
CA TYR A 19 -22.28 8.69 11.44
C TYR A 19 -22.58 7.45 10.58
N THR A 20 -23.71 6.81 10.86
CA THR A 20 -24.25 5.69 10.06
C THR A 20 -25.45 6.10 9.21
N ASN A 21 -26.06 7.25 9.53
CA ASN A 21 -27.17 7.83 8.80
C ASN A 21 -26.76 9.20 8.24
N ALA A 22 -26.82 9.34 6.91
CA ALA A 22 -26.47 10.58 6.20
C ALA A 22 -27.41 11.76 6.52
N TYR A 23 -28.59 11.50 7.04
CA TYR A 23 -29.60 12.50 7.38
C TYR A 23 -29.57 12.91 8.86
N ASN A 24 -28.59 12.47 9.61
CA ASN A 24 -28.45 12.89 11.01
C ASN A 24 -27.90 14.31 11.08
N GLU A 25 -28.74 15.27 11.45
CA GLU A 25 -28.38 16.68 11.62
C GLU A 25 -27.82 17.00 13.01
N ALA A 26 -28.03 16.11 13.98
CA ALA A 26 -27.54 16.32 15.34
C ALA A 26 -26.04 16.03 15.44
N PRO A 27 -25.26 16.90 16.12
CA PRO A 27 -23.86 16.61 16.41
C PRO A 27 -23.72 15.34 17.26
N LEU A 28 -22.85 14.42 16.82
CA LEU A 28 -22.54 13.21 17.58
C LEU A 28 -21.26 13.42 18.41
N PRO A 29 -21.19 12.84 19.61
CA PRO A 29 -19.95 12.79 20.37
C PRO A 29 -18.90 11.92 19.63
N ARG A 30 -17.65 12.05 20.02
CA ARG A 30 -16.60 11.14 19.54
C ARG A 30 -16.88 9.73 20.04
N THR A 31 -16.76 8.76 19.15
CA THR A 31 -16.79 7.33 19.44
C THR A 31 -15.36 6.81 19.48
N ASN A 32 -15.08 5.92 20.43
CA ASN A 32 -13.77 5.28 20.53
C ASN A 32 -13.38 4.62 19.20
N MET A 33 -12.15 4.84 18.75
CA MET A 33 -11.68 4.40 17.45
C MET A 33 -11.73 2.87 17.25
N VAL A 34 -11.53 2.09 18.34
CA VAL A 34 -11.65 0.63 18.30
C VAL A 34 -13.08 0.22 17.93
N ILE A 35 -14.08 0.83 18.59
CA ILE A 35 -15.51 0.59 18.30
C ILE A 35 -15.84 0.99 16.86
N VAL A 36 -15.37 2.15 16.40
CA VAL A 36 -15.59 2.58 15.00
C VAL A 36 -15.05 1.55 14.02
N LEU A 37 -13.85 1.06 14.23
CA LEU A 37 -13.22 0.10 13.33
C LEU A 37 -13.83 -1.30 13.41
N GLN A 38 -14.26 -1.74 14.60
CA GLN A 38 -15.02 -2.99 14.75
C GLN A 38 -16.37 -2.92 14.02
N ASN A 39 -17.06 -1.79 14.08
CA ASN A 39 -18.27 -1.56 13.29
C ASN A 39 -17.98 -1.56 11.78
N CYS A 40 -16.86 -0.98 11.36
CA CYS A 40 -16.44 -1.06 9.95
C CYS A 40 -16.20 -2.50 9.49
N LEU A 41 -15.57 -3.34 10.32
CA LEU A 41 -15.40 -4.77 10.02
C LEU A 41 -16.74 -5.49 9.92
N ALA A 42 -17.67 -5.22 10.85
CA ALA A 42 -19.02 -5.79 10.83
C ALA A 42 -19.81 -5.37 9.57
N ASP A 43 -19.65 -4.13 9.11
CA ASP A 43 -20.28 -3.65 7.87
C ASP A 43 -19.67 -4.32 6.60
N LEU A 44 -18.40 -4.70 6.65
CA LEU A 44 -17.68 -5.28 5.51
C LEU A 44 -17.84 -6.79 5.42
N GLN A 45 -17.98 -7.50 6.54
CA GLN A 45 -18.06 -8.96 6.58
C GLN A 45 -19.12 -9.56 5.66
N PRO A 46 -20.39 -9.05 5.63
CA PRO A 46 -21.41 -9.61 4.75
C PRO A 46 -21.10 -9.50 3.25
N LEU A 47 -20.15 -8.62 2.86
CA LEU A 47 -19.73 -8.49 1.46
C LEU A 47 -18.80 -9.63 1.01
N LEU A 48 -18.28 -10.41 1.94
CA LEU A 48 -17.43 -11.57 1.71
C LEU A 48 -18.18 -12.90 1.93
N ASP A 49 -19.37 -12.85 2.52
CA ASP A 49 -20.15 -14.05 2.78
C ASP A 49 -20.70 -14.60 1.45
N ASP A 50 -20.54 -15.90 1.24
CA ASP A 50 -21.06 -16.62 0.06
C ASP A 50 -22.53 -17.05 0.32
N ASP A 51 -23.38 -16.09 0.69
CA ASP A 51 -24.81 -16.36 0.93
C ASP A 51 -25.54 -16.57 -0.41
N PRO A 52 -26.20 -17.72 -0.65
CA PRO A 52 -26.97 -17.94 -1.86
C PRO A 52 -28.13 -16.94 -1.97
N GLY A 53 -27.97 -15.95 -2.81
CA GLY A 53 -28.95 -14.87 -3.01
C GLY A 53 -28.45 -13.46 -2.67
N ALA A 54 -27.29 -13.33 -2.04
CA ALA A 54 -26.61 -12.06 -1.93
C ALA A 54 -25.92 -11.71 -3.27
N GLU A 55 -25.85 -10.42 -3.58
CA GLU A 55 -25.07 -9.93 -4.71
C GLU A 55 -23.60 -9.99 -4.34
N VAL A 56 -22.92 -11.10 -4.70
CA VAL A 56 -21.53 -11.36 -4.37
C VAL A 56 -20.63 -10.39 -5.16
N LEU A 57 -19.74 -9.71 -4.47
CA LEU A 57 -18.74 -8.85 -5.13
C LEU A 57 -17.82 -9.70 -6.02
N PRO A 58 -17.59 -9.28 -7.28
CA PRO A 58 -16.64 -9.97 -8.13
C PRO A 58 -15.22 -9.82 -7.58
N TRP A 59 -14.34 -10.79 -7.88
CA TRP A 59 -12.93 -10.69 -7.54
C TRP A 59 -12.28 -9.46 -8.19
N SER A 60 -12.59 -9.22 -9.46
CA SER A 60 -12.10 -8.07 -10.22
C SER A 60 -13.08 -7.71 -11.32
N TYR A 61 -12.90 -6.55 -11.93
CA TYR A 61 -13.67 -6.10 -13.10
C TYR A 61 -12.79 -6.20 -14.35
N SER A 62 -13.37 -6.64 -15.47
CA SER A 62 -12.66 -6.78 -16.76
C SER A 62 -12.40 -5.45 -17.46
N SER A 63 -13.26 -4.45 -17.23
CA SER A 63 -13.08 -3.12 -17.83
C SER A 63 -11.99 -2.32 -17.13
N TYR A 64 -11.05 -1.78 -17.89
CA TYR A 64 -10.00 -0.89 -17.37
C TYR A 64 -10.56 0.27 -16.54
N SER A 65 -11.67 0.86 -16.96
CA SER A 65 -12.34 1.96 -16.24
C SER A 65 -12.99 1.56 -14.92
N SER A 66 -13.04 0.28 -14.59
CA SER A 66 -13.65 -0.25 -13.36
C SER A 66 -12.66 -1.05 -12.52
N LYS A 67 -11.60 -1.58 -13.14
CA LYS A 67 -10.60 -2.44 -12.51
C LYS A 67 -9.83 -1.66 -11.45
N GLY A 68 -9.82 -2.17 -10.23
CA GLY A 68 -9.23 -1.49 -9.07
C GLY A 68 -10.04 -0.29 -8.54
N ILE A 69 -10.87 0.36 -9.35
CA ILE A 69 -11.59 1.59 -9.00
C ILE A 69 -12.92 1.28 -8.29
N ARG A 70 -13.67 0.29 -8.78
CA ARG A 70 -14.89 -0.17 -8.13
C ARG A 70 -14.56 -1.15 -7.03
N ALA A 71 -15.35 -1.09 -5.94
CA ALA A 71 -15.22 -2.04 -4.84
C ALA A 71 -15.37 -3.48 -5.35
N SER A 72 -14.39 -4.31 -5.07
CA SER A 72 -14.29 -5.72 -5.44
C SER A 72 -14.04 -6.56 -4.18
N ARG A 73 -14.16 -7.88 -4.29
CA ARG A 73 -13.86 -8.80 -3.17
C ARG A 73 -12.43 -8.56 -2.66
N GLY A 74 -11.45 -8.45 -3.54
CA GLY A 74 -10.05 -8.17 -3.16
C GLY A 74 -9.85 -6.82 -2.46
N SER A 75 -10.59 -5.77 -2.86
CA SER A 75 -10.51 -4.47 -2.20
C SER A 75 -11.08 -4.50 -0.78
N VAL A 76 -12.16 -5.25 -0.55
CA VAL A 76 -12.76 -5.45 0.78
C VAL A 76 -11.82 -6.23 1.68
N ILE A 77 -11.26 -7.34 1.18
CA ILE A 77 -10.26 -8.14 1.90
C ILE A 77 -9.07 -7.26 2.32
N ALA A 78 -8.50 -6.50 1.40
CA ALA A 78 -7.36 -5.63 1.71
C ALA A 78 -7.70 -4.59 2.80
N LEU A 79 -8.86 -3.94 2.70
CA LEU A 79 -9.30 -2.99 3.73
C LEU A 79 -9.47 -3.67 5.09
N MET A 80 -10.10 -4.84 5.14
CA MET A 80 -10.29 -5.59 6.39
C MET A 80 -8.95 -6.04 6.99
N MET A 81 -7.98 -6.46 6.17
CA MET A 81 -6.62 -6.79 6.64
C MET A 81 -5.97 -5.57 7.30
N HIS A 82 -6.03 -4.41 6.66
CA HIS A 82 -5.48 -3.17 7.21
C HIS A 82 -6.17 -2.74 8.51
N ILE A 83 -7.50 -2.85 8.61
CA ILE A 83 -8.26 -2.53 9.82
C ILE A 83 -7.86 -3.47 10.96
N ASN A 84 -7.82 -4.79 10.72
CA ASN A 84 -7.44 -5.76 11.74
C ASN A 84 -6.02 -5.50 12.27
N LEU A 85 -5.04 -5.25 11.39
CA LEU A 85 -3.67 -4.96 11.82
C LEU A 85 -3.52 -3.61 12.52
N TRP A 86 -4.38 -2.64 12.23
CA TRP A 86 -4.42 -1.41 13.02
C TRP A 86 -4.95 -1.68 14.43
N LEU A 87 -6.02 -2.47 14.55
CA LEU A 87 -6.61 -2.84 15.84
C LEU A 87 -5.66 -3.64 16.75
N VAL A 88 -4.73 -4.41 16.19
CA VAL A 88 -3.68 -5.13 16.96
C VAL A 88 -2.95 -4.22 17.95
N GLN A 89 -2.66 -2.97 17.57
CA GLN A 89 -1.96 -2.02 18.42
C GLN A 89 -2.83 -1.41 19.50
N PHE A 90 -4.11 -1.23 19.24
CA PHE A 90 -5.02 -0.43 20.08
C PHE A 90 -6.03 -1.26 20.88
N ASP A 91 -6.14 -2.56 20.60
CA ASP A 91 -6.97 -3.52 21.31
C ASP A 91 -6.19 -4.79 21.65
N ALA A 92 -5.35 -4.69 22.66
CA ALA A 92 -4.43 -5.75 23.06
C ALA A 92 -5.14 -7.05 23.49
N GLN A 93 -6.38 -6.96 23.98
CA GLN A 93 -7.15 -8.14 24.45
C GLN A 93 -7.52 -9.06 23.30
N ASN A 94 -7.78 -8.49 22.09
CA ASN A 94 -8.21 -9.21 20.92
C ASN A 94 -7.09 -9.37 19.86
N LYS A 95 -5.85 -9.04 20.23
CA LYS A 95 -4.70 -9.01 19.32
C LYS A 95 -4.53 -10.29 18.52
N GLU A 96 -4.59 -11.45 19.17
CA GLU A 96 -4.43 -12.75 18.51
C GLU A 96 -5.57 -13.01 17.47
N GLN A 97 -6.80 -12.64 17.82
CA GLN A 97 -7.94 -12.80 16.95
C GLN A 97 -7.80 -11.93 15.68
N TYR A 98 -7.30 -10.70 15.82
CA TYR A 98 -7.06 -9.85 14.67
C TYR A 98 -6.02 -10.43 13.71
N TYR A 99 -4.94 -11.02 14.23
CA TYR A 99 -3.98 -11.73 13.38
C TYR A 99 -4.61 -12.95 12.69
N ARG A 100 -5.42 -13.75 13.40
CA ARG A 100 -6.13 -14.90 12.82
C ARG A 100 -7.09 -14.46 11.70
N ASN A 101 -7.79 -13.34 11.89
CA ASN A 101 -8.64 -12.77 10.86
C ASN A 101 -7.83 -12.41 9.61
N VAL A 102 -6.65 -11.80 9.77
CA VAL A 102 -5.77 -11.46 8.64
C VAL A 102 -5.27 -12.71 7.92
N VAL A 103 -4.95 -13.77 8.65
CA VAL A 103 -4.55 -15.06 8.06
C VAL A 103 -5.69 -15.62 7.19
N SER A 104 -6.92 -15.69 7.73
CA SER A 104 -8.08 -16.18 6.98
C SER A 104 -8.37 -15.34 5.72
N LEU A 105 -8.29 -14.01 5.83
CA LEU A 105 -8.43 -13.09 4.70
C LEU A 105 -7.32 -13.27 3.67
N GLY A 106 -6.09 -13.54 4.11
CA GLY A 106 -4.96 -13.81 3.23
C GLY A 106 -5.11 -15.13 2.48
N GLU A 107 -5.56 -16.20 3.15
CA GLU A 107 -5.88 -17.47 2.53
C GLU A 107 -6.98 -17.33 1.48
N GLU A 108 -8.00 -16.51 1.77
CA GLU A 108 -9.06 -16.23 0.81
C GLU A 108 -8.52 -15.44 -0.38
N LEU A 109 -7.68 -14.44 -0.16
CA LEU A 109 -7.08 -13.64 -1.22
C LEU A 109 -6.18 -14.49 -2.15
N GLU A 110 -5.51 -15.52 -1.65
CA GLU A 110 -4.76 -16.45 -2.50
C GLU A 110 -5.66 -17.30 -3.41
N ARG A 111 -6.93 -17.49 -3.06
CA ARG A 111 -7.94 -18.20 -3.87
C ARG A 111 -8.65 -17.30 -4.89
N ASN A 112 -8.02 -16.22 -5.32
CA ASN A 112 -8.61 -15.16 -6.16
C ASN A 112 -8.92 -15.57 -7.62
N ASN A 113 -8.83 -16.85 -7.96
CA ASN A 113 -9.10 -17.40 -9.31
C ASN A 113 -8.31 -16.70 -10.44
N GLY A 114 -7.09 -16.22 -10.15
CA GLY A 114 -6.24 -15.54 -11.11
C GLY A 114 -6.62 -14.07 -11.36
N ALA A 115 -7.49 -13.49 -10.54
CA ALA A 115 -7.89 -12.08 -10.68
C ALA A 115 -6.76 -11.11 -10.31
N TYR A 116 -5.83 -11.55 -9.43
CA TYR A 116 -4.70 -10.75 -8.96
C TYR A 116 -3.39 -11.52 -9.06
N SER A 117 -2.34 -10.82 -9.46
CA SER A 117 -0.99 -11.38 -9.55
C SER A 117 0.06 -10.29 -9.34
N LEU A 118 1.26 -10.71 -8.90
CA LEU A 118 2.43 -9.83 -8.94
C LEU A 118 2.88 -9.67 -10.38
N LEU A 119 2.98 -8.43 -10.85
CA LEU A 119 3.52 -8.14 -12.17
C LEU A 119 5.06 -8.09 -12.12
N ASP A 120 5.70 -8.36 -13.24
CA ASP A 120 7.15 -8.21 -13.39
C ASP A 120 7.59 -6.80 -12.99
N ILE A 121 8.70 -6.68 -12.28
CA ILE A 121 9.20 -5.40 -11.75
C ILE A 121 9.49 -4.39 -12.86
N ASN A 122 9.87 -4.85 -14.06
CA ASN A 122 10.10 -4.01 -15.23
C ASN A 122 8.79 -3.38 -15.77
N ARG A 123 7.64 -3.86 -15.31
CA ARG A 123 6.32 -3.32 -15.63
C ARG A 123 5.78 -2.37 -14.57
N SER A 124 6.63 -1.80 -13.74
CA SER A 124 6.21 -0.86 -12.66
C SER A 124 5.34 0.28 -13.18
N SER A 125 5.63 0.82 -14.38
CA SER A 125 4.80 1.85 -15.01
C SER A 125 3.35 1.40 -15.24
N VAL A 126 3.12 0.12 -15.56
CA VAL A 126 1.77 -0.45 -15.71
C VAL A 126 1.07 -0.55 -14.37
N ILE A 127 1.79 -0.96 -13.32
CA ILE A 127 1.22 -1.05 -11.96
C ILE A 127 0.73 0.32 -11.52
N PHE A 128 1.57 1.34 -11.65
CA PHE A 128 1.31 2.68 -11.14
C PHE A 128 0.55 3.59 -12.12
N ALA A 129 0.29 3.14 -13.35
CA ALA A 129 -0.73 3.74 -14.20
C ALA A 129 -2.14 3.45 -13.69
N GLY A 130 -2.32 2.31 -13.04
CA GLY A 130 -3.58 1.85 -12.50
C GLY A 130 -4.30 0.85 -13.41
N GLY A 131 -5.37 0.23 -12.90
CA GLY A 131 -6.14 -0.78 -13.62
C GLY A 131 -5.38 -2.09 -13.87
N SER A 132 -4.28 -2.33 -13.15
CA SER A 132 -3.42 -3.51 -13.30
C SER A 132 -3.97 -4.72 -12.54
N ASP A 133 -3.40 -5.92 -12.81
CA ASP A 133 -3.70 -7.14 -12.06
C ASP A 133 -3.15 -7.10 -10.62
N GLU A 134 -2.33 -6.11 -10.29
CA GLU A 134 -1.81 -5.92 -8.94
C GLU A 134 -2.65 -4.97 -8.09
N GLY A 135 -3.45 -4.07 -8.72
CA GLY A 135 -4.30 -3.11 -8.03
C GLY A 135 -5.51 -3.76 -7.36
N LEU A 136 -5.63 -3.64 -6.03
CA LEU A 136 -6.80 -4.09 -5.28
C LEU A 136 -7.83 -2.98 -5.10
N PHE A 137 -7.36 -1.77 -4.79
CA PHE A 137 -8.18 -0.57 -4.75
C PHE A 137 -7.38 0.67 -5.14
N GLU A 138 -7.98 1.48 -5.99
CA GLU A 138 -7.38 2.66 -6.59
C GLU A 138 -8.38 3.81 -6.63
N ILE A 139 -7.88 5.04 -6.58
CA ILE A 139 -8.68 6.24 -6.84
C ILE A 139 -8.33 6.69 -8.26
N ALA A 140 -9.33 6.67 -9.13
CA ALA A 140 -9.17 7.09 -10.52
C ALA A 140 -8.83 8.57 -10.60
N GLN A 141 -7.97 8.91 -11.54
CA GLN A 141 -7.70 10.28 -11.94
C GLN A 141 -8.22 10.52 -13.36
N ASN A 142 -8.73 11.71 -13.60
CA ASN A 142 -9.18 12.10 -14.90
C ASN A 142 -8.58 13.46 -15.29
N ILE A 143 -7.66 13.43 -16.23
CA ILE A 143 -6.97 14.61 -16.72
C ILE A 143 -7.93 15.66 -17.31
N ASN A 144 -9.05 15.24 -17.87
CA ASN A 144 -10.04 16.17 -18.44
C ASN A 144 -10.72 17.02 -17.36
N PHE A 145 -10.70 16.56 -16.11
CA PHE A 145 -11.19 17.31 -14.95
C PHE A 145 -10.08 17.93 -14.14
N ASN A 146 -8.84 17.88 -14.64
CA ASN A 146 -7.65 18.34 -13.93
C ASN A 146 -7.46 17.68 -12.55
N GLU A 147 -7.89 16.43 -12.46
CA GLU A 147 -7.69 15.58 -11.28
C GLU A 147 -6.27 15.02 -11.30
N ILE A 148 -5.38 15.71 -10.66
CA ILE A 148 -4.00 15.26 -10.47
C ILE A 148 -3.79 14.96 -9.00
N PHE A 149 -3.47 13.72 -8.67
CA PHE A 149 -3.18 13.37 -7.30
C PHE A 149 -1.88 14.08 -6.88
N MET A 150 -1.94 14.87 -5.82
CA MET A 150 -0.80 15.68 -5.34
C MET A 150 0.46 14.85 -5.05
N MET A 151 0.30 13.57 -4.67
CA MET A 151 1.43 12.67 -4.44
C MET A 151 2.16 12.35 -5.74
N ASN A 152 1.44 12.00 -6.81
CA ASN A 152 2.05 11.75 -8.11
C ASN A 152 2.72 13.00 -8.66
N ALA A 153 2.10 14.17 -8.51
CA ALA A 153 2.70 15.44 -8.90
C ALA A 153 3.97 15.74 -8.11
N LYS A 154 4.01 15.41 -6.83
CA LYS A 154 5.14 15.73 -5.95
C LYS A 154 6.32 14.78 -6.11
N PHE A 155 6.08 13.53 -6.48
CA PHE A 155 7.14 12.56 -6.75
C PHE A 155 7.58 12.52 -8.22
N SER A 156 6.89 13.19 -9.12
CA SER A 156 7.19 13.20 -10.55
C SER A 156 7.45 14.59 -11.13
N ASP A 157 7.83 15.56 -10.29
CA ASP A 157 7.94 16.98 -10.65
C ASP A 157 9.02 17.28 -11.68
N ASN A 158 9.95 16.36 -11.96
CA ASN A 158 10.89 16.53 -13.05
C ASN A 158 10.28 16.23 -14.43
N VAL A 159 9.14 15.60 -14.45
CA VAL A 159 8.34 15.60 -15.65
C VAL A 159 7.70 16.95 -15.72
N SER A 160 8.33 17.84 -16.46
CA SER A 160 7.88 19.17 -16.75
C SER A 160 6.37 19.24 -16.85
N TYR A 161 5.69 19.46 -15.76
CA TYR A 161 4.42 20.14 -15.81
C TYR A 161 4.75 21.53 -16.33
N SER A 162 4.71 21.69 -17.66
CA SER A 162 4.97 22.97 -18.30
C SER A 162 4.05 24.08 -17.80
N CYS A 163 2.94 23.71 -17.16
CA CYS A 163 2.02 24.63 -16.49
C CYS A 163 2.46 25.08 -15.09
N LEU A 164 3.43 24.42 -14.44
CA LEU A 164 3.84 24.77 -13.08
C LEU A 164 5.25 25.38 -12.98
N ASN A 165 6.02 25.37 -14.08
CA ASN A 165 7.39 25.95 -14.12
C ASN A 165 8.28 25.56 -12.94
N LYS A 166 8.14 24.33 -12.42
CA LYS A 166 8.91 23.83 -11.29
C LYS A 166 9.98 22.89 -11.79
N SER A 167 11.22 23.28 -11.53
CA SER A 167 12.42 22.55 -11.94
C SER A 167 12.98 21.64 -10.84
N MET A 168 12.31 21.49 -9.70
CA MET A 168 12.79 20.68 -8.60
C MET A 168 11.64 19.91 -7.93
N PRO A 169 11.84 18.61 -7.58
CA PRO A 169 10.84 17.84 -6.87
C PRO A 169 10.59 18.44 -5.49
N LEU A 170 9.33 18.46 -5.07
CA LEU A 170 8.95 18.89 -3.72
C LEU A 170 9.34 17.87 -2.66
N PHE A 171 9.49 16.61 -3.06
CA PHE A 171 9.89 15.50 -2.19
C PHE A 171 10.95 14.65 -2.86
N CYS A 172 12.01 14.40 -2.13
CA CYS A 172 13.07 13.46 -2.49
C CYS A 172 13.45 12.65 -1.26
N TYR A 173 14.05 11.50 -1.48
CA TYR A 173 14.59 10.69 -0.40
C TYR A 173 16.07 10.99 -0.20
N SER A 174 16.51 11.07 1.06
CA SER A 174 17.93 11.15 1.37
C SER A 174 18.64 9.91 0.83
N GLY A 175 19.81 10.11 0.20
CA GLY A 175 20.63 9.00 -0.27
C GLY A 175 21.05 8.06 0.87
N ASP A 176 21.37 8.60 2.05
CA ASP A 176 21.73 7.80 3.23
C ASP A 176 20.58 6.89 3.68
N TYR A 177 19.35 7.41 3.63
CA TYR A 177 18.16 6.61 3.89
C TYR A 177 18.02 5.47 2.88
N LEU A 178 18.14 5.78 1.59
CA LEU A 178 18.00 4.76 0.55
C LEU A 178 19.11 3.72 0.61
N MET A 179 20.33 4.08 0.97
CA MET A 179 21.43 3.14 1.18
C MET A 179 21.20 2.21 2.38
N THR A 180 20.49 2.70 3.42
CA THR A 180 20.07 1.86 4.54
C THR A 180 18.96 0.91 4.12
N LEU A 181 17.98 1.40 3.38
CA LEU A 181 16.83 0.62 2.94
C LEU A 181 17.21 -0.42 1.87
N PHE A 182 18.12 -0.08 0.98
CA PHE A 182 18.61 -0.91 -0.11
C PHE A 182 20.15 -1.07 -0.02
N PRO A 183 20.67 -1.97 0.82
CA PRO A 183 22.12 -2.15 0.99
C PRO A 183 22.84 -2.47 -0.32
N MET A 184 24.09 -2.02 -0.48
CA MET A 184 24.87 -2.16 -1.71
C MET A 184 25.07 -3.62 -2.10
N TYR A 185 25.30 -4.47 -1.11
CA TYR A 185 25.63 -5.89 -1.29
C TYR A 185 24.41 -6.78 -1.59
N GLU A 186 23.21 -6.25 -1.45
CA GLU A 186 21.98 -6.98 -1.79
C GLU A 186 21.58 -6.68 -3.23
N ASP A 187 21.26 -7.71 -4.01
CA ASP A 187 20.61 -7.52 -5.30
C ASP A 187 19.18 -7.08 -5.09
N ASP A 188 18.73 -6.03 -5.81
CA ASP A 188 17.37 -5.55 -5.79
C ASP A 188 17.15 -4.60 -6.98
N ALA A 189 16.32 -5.01 -7.92
CA ALA A 189 16.07 -4.27 -9.15
C ALA A 189 15.39 -2.91 -8.90
N ARG A 190 14.73 -2.73 -7.75
CA ARG A 190 14.10 -1.45 -7.39
C ARG A 190 15.09 -0.32 -7.25
N LYS A 191 16.36 -0.61 -6.91
CA LYS A 191 17.46 0.38 -6.82
C LYS A 191 17.67 1.16 -8.11
N GLU A 192 17.50 0.48 -9.24
CA GLU A 192 17.73 1.04 -10.57
C GLU A 192 16.43 1.52 -11.23
N LEU A 193 15.31 0.84 -10.94
CA LEU A 193 14.05 1.05 -11.63
C LEU A 193 13.19 2.16 -11.02
N TRP A 194 13.30 2.37 -9.71
CA TRP A 194 12.37 3.24 -8.99
C TRP A 194 12.91 4.62 -8.64
N PHE A 195 14.17 4.89 -8.97
CA PHE A 195 14.80 6.19 -8.69
C PHE A 195 15.39 6.79 -9.98
N ASP A 196 15.43 8.11 -10.05
CA ASP A 196 15.93 8.88 -11.21
C ASP A 196 17.43 8.69 -11.42
N GLU A 197 18.17 8.57 -10.32
CA GLU A 197 19.58 8.27 -10.29
C GLU A 197 19.85 7.00 -9.49
N LYS A 198 20.92 6.31 -9.85
CA LYS A 198 21.38 5.14 -9.09
C LYS A 198 21.64 5.53 -7.64
N ILE A 199 21.11 4.74 -6.72
CA ILE A 199 21.36 4.93 -5.28
C ILE A 199 22.87 4.93 -5.01
N TYR A 200 23.60 4.04 -5.70
CA TYR A 200 25.05 3.93 -5.64
C TYR A 200 25.68 4.40 -6.96
N SER A 201 25.90 5.71 -7.07
CA SER A 201 26.58 6.31 -8.22
C SER A 201 28.03 6.66 -7.88
N THR A 202 28.93 6.45 -8.83
CA THR A 202 30.32 6.91 -8.71
C THR A 202 30.51 8.36 -9.16
N SER A 203 29.53 8.92 -9.87
CA SER A 203 29.58 10.27 -10.45
C SER A 203 28.88 11.33 -9.63
N VAL A 204 27.95 10.93 -8.74
CA VAL A 204 27.22 11.82 -7.86
C VAL A 204 27.37 11.31 -6.43
N SER A 205 27.38 12.24 -5.44
CA SER A 205 27.42 11.82 -4.04
C SER A 205 26.29 10.87 -3.72
N SER A 206 26.61 9.69 -3.17
CA SER A 206 25.60 8.70 -2.77
C SER A 206 24.60 9.25 -1.77
N SER A 207 25.03 10.21 -0.93
CA SER A 207 24.17 10.89 0.06
C SER A 207 23.26 11.94 -0.55
N ALA A 208 23.44 12.30 -1.84
CA ALA A 208 22.58 13.27 -2.50
C ALA A 208 21.11 12.80 -2.50
N PRO A 209 20.15 13.72 -2.37
CA PRO A 209 18.74 13.35 -2.49
C PRO A 209 18.41 12.70 -3.82
N LYS A 210 17.55 11.70 -3.80
CA LYS A 210 17.08 10.95 -4.98
C LYS A 210 15.59 11.13 -5.16
N GLU A 211 15.19 11.32 -6.41
CA GLU A 211 13.79 11.39 -6.78
C GLU A 211 13.23 9.99 -7.05
N ILE A 212 12.00 9.80 -6.64
CA ILE A 212 11.30 8.55 -6.93
C ILE A 212 10.59 8.64 -8.28
N LYS A 213 11.02 7.83 -9.25
CA LYS A 213 10.37 7.70 -10.56
C LYS A 213 9.35 6.56 -10.65
N LYS A 214 9.17 5.83 -9.55
CA LYS A 214 8.20 4.73 -9.43
C LYS A 214 6.81 5.08 -9.97
N PHE A 215 6.37 6.33 -9.79
CA PHE A 215 5.06 6.84 -10.18
C PHE A 215 5.08 7.67 -11.47
N TRP A 216 6.17 7.65 -12.23
CA TRP A 216 6.26 8.39 -13.47
C TRP A 216 5.43 7.72 -14.56
N ASN A 217 4.18 8.14 -14.68
CA ASN A 217 3.27 7.74 -15.73
C ASN A 217 3.09 8.92 -16.68
N ILE A 218 4.01 9.00 -17.65
CA ILE A 218 4.07 10.16 -18.56
C ILE A 218 3.29 9.85 -19.80
N ASP A 219 2.13 10.47 -19.93
CA ASP A 219 1.39 10.51 -21.19
C ASP A 219 1.80 11.77 -21.97
N THR A 220 2.10 11.61 -23.24
CA THR A 220 2.50 12.70 -24.11
C THR A 220 1.38 12.97 -25.11
N TYR A 221 0.84 14.19 -25.11
CA TYR A 221 -0.21 14.66 -25.98
C TYR A 221 0.30 15.77 -26.91
N GLY A 222 -0.42 16.02 -28.00
CA GLY A 222 -0.16 17.18 -28.85
C GLY A 222 1.21 17.21 -29.49
N ASN A 223 1.64 16.15 -30.18
CA ASN A 223 2.96 16.03 -30.80
C ASN A 223 4.14 16.18 -29.83
N GLY A 224 3.98 15.73 -28.59
CA GLY A 224 5.02 15.75 -27.59
C GLY A 224 5.15 17.04 -26.78
N THR A 225 4.20 17.95 -26.94
CA THR A 225 4.25 19.27 -26.26
C THR A 225 3.56 19.30 -24.91
N ILE A 226 2.68 18.34 -24.62
CA ILE A 226 1.97 18.26 -23.33
C ILE A 226 2.29 16.92 -22.71
N THR A 227 2.86 16.95 -21.51
CA THR A 227 3.10 15.76 -20.69
C THR A 227 2.19 15.79 -19.47
N SER A 228 1.64 14.65 -19.10
CA SER A 228 0.78 14.52 -17.94
C SER A 228 1.09 13.23 -17.20
N ASN A 229 0.97 13.27 -15.89
CA ASN A 229 0.98 12.08 -15.06
C ASN A 229 -0.46 11.80 -14.61
N SER A 230 -1.14 10.93 -15.35
CA SER A 230 -2.56 10.61 -15.17
C SER A 230 -2.80 9.25 -14.47
N GLY A 231 -1.76 8.68 -13.88
CA GLY A 231 -1.88 7.40 -13.17
C GLY A 231 -2.84 7.49 -11.98
N ASN A 232 -3.58 6.40 -11.73
CA ASN A 232 -4.45 6.28 -10.58
C ASN A 232 -3.66 6.33 -9.27
N GLN A 233 -4.28 6.82 -8.21
CA GLN A 233 -3.71 6.70 -6.88
C GLN A 233 -3.97 5.28 -6.35
N ILE A 234 -2.92 4.48 -6.25
CA ILE A 234 -3.00 3.15 -5.64
C ILE A 234 -3.20 3.29 -4.13
N VAL A 235 -4.28 2.70 -3.63
CA VAL A 235 -4.59 2.67 -2.19
C VAL A 235 -4.16 1.34 -1.58
N PHE A 236 -4.54 0.23 -2.24
CA PHE A 236 -4.14 -1.12 -1.85
C PHE A 236 -3.74 -1.90 -3.09
N ARG A 237 -2.67 -2.69 -2.96
CA ARG A 237 -2.24 -3.60 -4.02
C ARG A 237 -1.81 -4.96 -3.46
N TYR A 238 -1.78 -5.95 -4.34
CA TYR A 238 -1.60 -7.35 -4.01
C TYR A 238 -0.29 -7.62 -3.25
N ALA A 239 0.84 -7.01 -3.67
CA ALA A 239 2.10 -7.14 -2.94
C ALA A 239 1.99 -6.69 -1.48
N GLY A 240 1.31 -5.55 -1.23
CA GLY A 240 1.06 -5.06 0.12
C GLY A 240 0.24 -6.01 0.97
N ALA A 241 -0.81 -6.61 0.39
CA ALA A 241 -1.67 -7.58 1.06
C ALA A 241 -0.94 -8.91 1.38
N LEU A 242 -0.10 -9.41 0.46
CA LEU A 242 0.74 -10.59 0.72
C LEU A 242 1.67 -10.37 1.93
N LEU A 243 2.27 -9.19 2.03
CA LEU A 243 3.16 -8.85 3.16
C LEU A 243 2.40 -8.67 4.48
N LEU A 244 1.13 -8.20 4.47
CA LEU A 244 0.28 -8.19 5.66
C LEU A 244 -0.09 -9.61 6.11
N TYR A 245 -0.35 -10.50 5.15
CA TYR A 245 -0.60 -11.92 5.44
C TYR A 245 0.64 -12.59 6.05
N ALA A 246 1.83 -12.37 5.45
CA ALA A 246 3.09 -12.87 5.99
C ALA A 246 3.34 -12.38 7.43
N GLU A 247 3.07 -11.10 7.70
CA GLU A 247 3.20 -10.50 9.02
C GLU A 247 2.30 -11.18 10.04
N ALA A 248 1.04 -11.44 9.70
CA ALA A 248 0.10 -12.09 10.62
C ALA A 248 0.51 -13.53 10.95
N LEU A 249 0.98 -14.30 9.97
CA LEU A 249 1.50 -15.66 10.18
C LEU A 249 2.73 -15.64 11.11
N ALA A 250 3.68 -14.77 10.84
CA ALA A 250 4.89 -14.63 11.65
C ALA A 250 4.57 -14.16 13.08
N ALA A 251 3.64 -13.22 13.25
CA ALA A 251 3.21 -12.72 14.56
C ALA A 251 2.52 -13.78 15.41
N LEU A 252 1.79 -14.71 14.78
CA LEU A 252 1.19 -15.86 15.46
C LEU A 252 2.21 -16.98 15.75
N GLY A 253 3.34 -17.00 15.07
CA GLY A 253 4.32 -18.08 15.13
C GLY A 253 3.77 -19.43 14.70
N THR A 254 2.72 -19.45 13.88
CA THR A 254 2.02 -20.66 13.49
C THR A 254 2.57 -21.30 12.21
N ASN A 255 3.15 -20.48 11.31
CA ASN A 255 3.66 -20.94 10.02
C ASN A 255 4.69 -19.98 9.43
N ASP A 256 5.88 -19.94 10.01
CA ASP A 256 7.00 -19.11 9.52
C ASP A 256 7.42 -19.51 8.10
N THR A 257 7.29 -20.78 7.74
CA THR A 257 7.58 -21.25 6.37
C THR A 257 6.69 -20.56 5.34
N LYS A 258 5.38 -20.51 5.59
CA LYS A 258 4.44 -19.83 4.68
C LYS A 258 4.67 -18.31 4.69
N ALA A 259 5.00 -17.74 5.85
CA ALA A 259 5.33 -16.32 5.95
C ALA A 259 6.59 -15.96 5.11
N CYS A 260 7.65 -16.79 5.18
CA CYS A 260 8.83 -16.66 4.33
C CYS A 260 8.49 -16.83 2.83
N GLU A 261 7.63 -17.79 2.48
CA GLU A 261 7.19 -17.98 1.08
C GLU A 261 6.53 -16.69 0.54
N LEU A 262 5.60 -16.11 1.29
CA LEU A 262 4.90 -14.89 0.90
C LEU A 262 5.86 -13.69 0.79
N LEU A 263 6.76 -13.52 1.75
CA LEU A 263 7.81 -12.53 1.73
C LEU A 263 8.68 -12.70 0.48
N ASN A 264 9.16 -13.91 0.22
CA ASN A 264 10.05 -14.21 -0.89
C ASN A 264 9.37 -14.11 -2.25
N ARG A 265 8.06 -14.30 -2.36
CA ARG A 265 7.32 -13.99 -3.61
C ARG A 265 7.48 -12.53 -4.02
N VAL A 266 7.41 -11.59 -3.06
CA VAL A 266 7.60 -10.15 -3.33
C VAL A 266 9.08 -9.86 -3.62
N ARG A 267 10.01 -10.45 -2.86
CA ARG A 267 11.45 -10.27 -3.05
C ARG A 267 11.94 -10.83 -4.38
N ASN A 268 11.52 -12.03 -4.73
CA ASN A 268 11.88 -12.67 -6.00
C ASN A 268 11.39 -11.86 -7.21
N ARG A 269 10.18 -11.27 -7.14
CA ARG A 269 9.67 -10.37 -8.14
C ARG A 269 10.58 -9.14 -8.32
N ALA A 270 11.19 -8.65 -7.23
CA ALA A 270 12.15 -7.54 -7.25
C ALA A 270 13.59 -7.97 -7.52
N HIS A 271 13.83 -9.23 -7.85
CA HIS A 271 15.16 -9.84 -8.03
C HIS A 271 16.04 -9.69 -6.77
N ALA A 272 15.45 -9.63 -5.60
CA ALA A 272 16.14 -9.57 -4.32
C ALA A 272 16.36 -10.98 -3.75
N SER A 273 17.44 -11.17 -3.01
CA SER A 273 17.79 -12.46 -2.40
C SER A 273 16.72 -12.94 -1.44
N GLU A 274 16.47 -14.25 -1.38
CA GLU A 274 15.52 -14.85 -0.45
C GLU A 274 15.95 -14.70 1.00
N ILE A 275 14.97 -14.58 1.88
CA ILE A 275 15.16 -14.55 3.33
C ILE A 275 14.50 -15.80 3.90
N ASN A 276 15.26 -16.57 4.68
CA ASN A 276 14.78 -17.74 5.42
C ASN A 276 15.17 -17.56 6.88
N THR A 277 14.24 -17.07 7.68
CA THR A 277 14.40 -16.82 9.11
C THR A 277 13.06 -17.03 9.83
N SER A 278 12.99 -16.81 11.14
CA SER A 278 11.80 -17.07 11.95
C SER A 278 11.65 -16.07 13.10
N GLY A 279 10.49 -16.06 13.73
CA GLY A 279 10.22 -15.26 14.93
C GLY A 279 10.42 -13.76 14.71
N SER A 280 11.12 -13.09 15.62
CA SER A 280 11.31 -11.64 15.57
C SER A 280 12.11 -11.16 14.38
N GLU A 281 13.09 -11.95 13.91
CA GLU A 281 13.87 -11.61 12.71
C GLU A 281 13.00 -11.63 11.45
N LEU A 282 12.07 -12.59 11.35
CA LEU A 282 11.12 -12.65 10.24
C LEU A 282 10.16 -11.44 10.28
N MET A 283 9.66 -11.08 11.45
CA MET A 283 8.83 -9.89 11.61
C MET A 283 9.55 -8.61 11.17
N ASP A 284 10.82 -8.46 11.49
CA ASP A 284 11.64 -7.33 11.07
C ASP A 284 11.92 -7.37 9.56
N ALA A 285 12.21 -8.54 9.00
CA ALA A 285 12.41 -8.72 7.57
C ALA A 285 11.15 -8.31 6.77
N ILE A 286 9.96 -8.71 7.22
CA ILE A 286 8.68 -8.34 6.60
C ILE A 286 8.44 -6.83 6.71
N PHE A 287 8.71 -6.23 7.88
CA PHE A 287 8.57 -4.79 8.06
C PHE A 287 9.45 -4.02 7.08
N TRP A 288 10.74 -4.37 6.97
CA TRP A 288 11.66 -3.70 6.06
C TRP A 288 11.31 -3.96 4.58
N GLU A 289 10.80 -5.15 4.26
CA GLU A 289 10.33 -5.42 2.90
C GLU A 289 9.10 -4.56 2.55
N ARG A 290 8.18 -4.35 3.49
CA ARG A 290 7.07 -3.39 3.30
C ARG A 290 7.59 -1.98 3.07
N CYS A 291 8.62 -1.56 3.80
CA CYS A 291 9.24 -0.24 3.58
C CYS A 291 9.83 -0.11 2.17
N ARG A 292 10.51 -1.14 1.66
CA ARG A 292 11.07 -1.17 0.30
C ARG A 292 9.97 -1.19 -0.75
N GLU A 293 9.06 -2.13 -0.62
CA GLU A 293 8.03 -2.40 -1.62
C GLU A 293 7.01 -1.26 -1.74
N LEU A 294 6.62 -0.67 -0.62
CA LEU A 294 5.58 0.36 -0.55
C LEU A 294 6.15 1.78 -0.42
N ILE A 295 7.43 1.97 -0.75
CA ILE A 295 8.04 3.30 -0.71
C ILE A 295 7.25 4.29 -1.56
N GLY A 296 6.91 5.45 -0.99
CA GLY A 296 6.13 6.49 -1.65
C GLY A 296 4.61 6.26 -1.68
N GLU A 297 4.10 5.10 -1.22
CA GLU A 297 2.66 4.79 -1.24
C GLU A 297 1.91 5.21 0.04
N GLY A 298 2.59 5.88 0.99
CA GLY A 298 1.94 6.42 2.19
C GLY A 298 1.73 5.42 3.32
N HIS A 299 2.35 4.24 3.26
CA HIS A 299 2.17 3.20 4.30
C HIS A 299 3.15 3.30 5.46
N TYR A 300 4.37 3.78 5.25
CA TYR A 300 5.47 3.70 6.20
C TYR A 300 5.15 4.25 7.60
N TYR A 301 4.62 5.48 7.69
CA TYR A 301 4.26 6.09 8.97
C TYR A 301 3.23 5.25 9.75
N TYR A 302 2.21 4.78 9.04
CA TYR A 302 1.15 3.97 9.65
C TYR A 302 1.64 2.57 10.04
N ASP A 303 2.59 2.00 9.29
CA ASP A 303 3.24 0.75 9.66
C ASP A 303 4.08 0.92 10.92
N LEU A 304 4.82 2.03 11.08
CA LEU A 304 5.54 2.36 12.31
C LEU A 304 4.59 2.45 13.52
N VAL A 305 3.47 3.15 13.36
CA VAL A 305 2.50 3.34 14.46
C VAL A 305 1.88 2.01 14.87
N ARG A 306 1.32 1.24 13.91
CA ARG A 306 0.60 -0.01 14.23
C ARG A 306 1.50 -1.14 14.74
N THR A 307 2.79 -1.09 14.44
CA THR A 307 3.77 -2.06 14.95
C THR A 307 4.48 -1.59 16.23
N GLY A 308 4.14 -0.40 16.74
CA GLY A 308 4.80 0.20 17.91
C GLY A 308 6.24 0.66 17.65
N LYS A 309 6.72 0.56 16.41
CA LYS A 309 8.10 0.89 16.01
C LYS A 309 8.36 2.40 15.96
N VAL A 310 7.32 3.23 15.96
CA VAL A 310 7.42 4.70 15.96
C VAL A 310 8.23 5.28 17.13
N TYR A 311 8.32 4.55 18.22
CA TYR A 311 9.11 4.96 19.40
C TYR A 311 10.57 4.47 19.38
N ASN A 312 10.95 3.70 18.37
CA ASN A 312 12.28 3.12 18.26
C ASN A 312 13.06 3.80 17.12
N ARG A 313 14.13 4.53 17.49
CA ARG A 313 14.95 5.29 16.54
C ARG A 313 15.57 4.45 15.41
N ASN A 314 15.75 3.15 15.63
CA ASN A 314 16.31 2.25 14.61
C ASN A 314 15.37 2.07 13.41
N TYR A 315 14.08 2.34 13.59
CA TYR A 315 13.07 2.26 12.55
C TYR A 315 12.62 3.64 12.06
N CYS A 316 12.76 4.68 12.89
CA CYS A 316 12.41 6.05 12.51
C CYS A 316 13.62 6.66 11.78
N MET A 317 13.41 7.02 10.54
CA MET A 317 14.44 7.64 9.73
C MET A 317 14.38 9.16 9.88
N ASN A 318 15.49 9.74 10.27
CA ASN A 318 15.66 11.19 10.41
C ASN A 318 16.01 11.81 9.06
#